data_4ef73879f2dc6a9a7de79ac7ffd8c9a5
#
_entry.id   4ef73879f2dc6a9a7de79ac7ffd8c9a5
#
_cell.length_a   1.000
_cell.length_b   1.000
_cell.length_c   1.000
_cell.angle_alpha   90.00
_cell.angle_beta   90.00
_cell.angle_gamma   90.00
#
_symmetry.space_group_name_H-M   'P 1'
#
loop_
_entity.id
_entity.type
_entity.pdbx_description
1 polymer ?
#
loop_
_entity_poly.entity_id
_entity_poly.type
_entity_poly.pdbx_seq_one_letter_code
_entity_poly.pdbx_strand_id
1 'polypeptide(L)'
;KYILMKKTFLISCLLVASFPVMAAYTGHVYVDKNKNGVFDKGEKPMSGVKVSDGLNVVETAADGSFTLPGHAGERFIFITTPSGYKTYNRHYHKIEDKQASYDFGLMPYDGGLGKDGSHKYIHIADTEIFNTKNHDEWVNNVRDYAANEHAAFIIHTGDICYEKGLKEHIKLMN
;
A
#
# COMPACT_ATOMS: atom_id res chain seq x y z
N LYS A 1 -0.70 81.15 -14.00
CA LYS A 1 -1.12 80.26 -12.85
C LYS A 1 -1.17 78.83 -13.36
N TYR A 2 -0.07 78.12 -13.21
CA TYR A 2 0.00 76.70 -13.63
C TYR A 2 -0.36 75.82 -12.47
N ILE A 3 -1.40 74.95 -12.68
CA ILE A 3 -1.80 73.92 -11.75
C ILE A 3 -0.98 72.66 -12.07
N LEU A 4 -0.08 72.29 -11.14
CA LEU A 4 0.73 71.11 -11.21
C LEU A 4 -0.08 69.89 -10.71
N MET A 5 -0.61 69.04 -11.63
CA MET A 5 -1.27 67.77 -11.26
C MET A 5 -0.20 66.77 -10.85
N LYS A 6 -0.12 66.41 -9.55
CA LYS A 6 0.64 65.30 -9.05
C LYS A 6 -0.06 63.98 -9.45
N LYS A 7 0.52 63.22 -10.37
CA LYS A 7 0.11 61.85 -10.67
C LYS A 7 0.63 60.93 -9.56
N THR A 8 -0.26 60.51 -8.68
CA THR A 8 0.02 59.49 -7.69
C THR A 8 -0.02 58.13 -8.37
N PHE A 9 1.12 57.48 -8.55
CA PHE A 9 1.20 56.13 -9.07
C PHE A 9 0.93 55.18 -7.89
N LEU A 10 -0.23 54.52 -7.83
CA LEU A 10 -0.52 53.43 -6.90
C LEU A 10 0.14 52.21 -7.48
N ILE A 11 1.27 51.79 -6.91
CA ILE A 11 1.83 50.47 -7.15
C ILE A 11 1.05 49.46 -6.28
N SER A 12 0.12 48.78 -6.90
CA SER A 12 -0.59 47.62 -6.27
C SER A 12 0.40 46.45 -6.25
N CYS A 13 1.02 46.22 -5.10
CA CYS A 13 1.86 45.06 -4.88
C CYS A 13 0.96 43.81 -4.78
N LEU A 14 0.82 43.08 -5.87
CA LEU A 14 0.13 41.79 -5.89
C LEU A 14 0.99 40.79 -5.12
N LEU A 15 0.65 40.54 -3.86
CA LEU A 15 1.26 39.46 -3.10
C LEU A 15 0.75 38.13 -3.69
N VAL A 16 1.52 37.53 -4.57
CA VAL A 16 1.30 36.15 -4.99
C VAL A 16 1.73 35.26 -3.82
N ALA A 17 0.76 34.84 -3.02
CA ALA A 17 1.00 33.80 -2.03
C ALA A 17 1.28 32.50 -2.78
N SER A 18 2.55 32.12 -2.91
CA SER A 18 2.94 30.81 -3.39
C SER A 18 2.61 29.79 -2.30
N PHE A 19 1.44 29.14 -2.42
CA PHE A 19 1.18 27.94 -1.65
C PHE A 19 2.11 26.86 -2.17
N PRO A 20 2.80 26.10 -1.30
CA PRO A 20 3.53 24.92 -1.73
C PRO A 20 2.52 23.98 -2.40
N VAL A 21 2.71 23.71 -3.68
CA VAL A 21 1.98 22.64 -4.36
C VAL A 21 2.51 21.36 -3.75
N MET A 22 1.74 20.76 -2.86
CA MET A 22 2.01 19.42 -2.35
C MET A 22 1.84 18.45 -3.51
N ALA A 23 2.77 17.51 -3.68
CA ALA A 23 2.63 16.46 -4.68
C ALA A 23 1.33 15.68 -4.41
N ALA A 24 0.58 15.38 -5.46
CA ALA A 24 -0.57 14.50 -5.38
C ALA A 24 -0.20 13.17 -6.04
N TYR A 25 -0.51 12.06 -5.38
CA TYR A 25 -0.27 10.73 -5.91
C TYR A 25 -1.55 10.18 -6.49
N THR A 26 -1.47 9.66 -7.70
CA THR A 26 -2.62 9.11 -8.42
C THR A 26 -2.39 7.66 -8.78
N GLY A 27 -3.46 6.91 -8.99
CA GLY A 27 -3.41 5.53 -9.44
C GLY A 27 -4.80 4.93 -9.56
N HIS A 28 -4.82 3.63 -9.82
CA HIS A 28 -6.03 2.84 -9.95
C HIS A 28 -5.95 1.58 -9.11
N VAL A 29 -7.11 1.13 -8.63
CA VAL A 29 -7.29 -0.20 -8.07
C VAL A 29 -8.23 -0.98 -8.98
N TYR A 30 -7.83 -2.19 -9.37
CA TYR A 30 -8.53 -2.98 -10.37
C TYR A 30 -8.38 -4.49 -10.13
N VAL A 31 -9.22 -5.28 -10.80
CA VAL A 31 -9.08 -6.73 -10.83
C VAL A 31 -8.13 -7.11 -11.96
N ASP A 32 -6.92 -7.50 -11.59
CA ASP A 32 -5.87 -7.95 -12.53
C ASP A 32 -6.15 -9.40 -12.98
N LYS A 33 -6.75 -9.54 -14.16
CA LYS A 33 -7.16 -10.83 -14.69
C LYS A 33 -6.02 -11.65 -15.27
N ASN A 34 -5.08 -10.95 -15.90
CA ASN A 34 -3.96 -11.60 -16.60
C ASN A 34 -2.70 -11.69 -15.73
N LYS A 35 -2.73 -11.09 -14.53
CA LYS A 35 -1.67 -11.14 -13.53
C LYS A 35 -0.36 -10.50 -14.00
N ASN A 36 -0.46 -9.43 -14.78
CA ASN A 36 0.70 -8.70 -15.28
C ASN A 36 1.05 -7.46 -14.46
N GLY A 37 0.19 -7.04 -13.52
CA GLY A 37 0.39 -5.86 -12.68
C GLY A 37 0.16 -4.53 -13.39
N VAL A 38 -0.49 -4.55 -14.56
CA VAL A 38 -0.80 -3.36 -15.36
C VAL A 38 -2.31 -3.26 -15.54
N PHE A 39 -2.85 -2.04 -15.39
CA PHE A 39 -4.28 -1.82 -15.62
C PHE A 39 -4.61 -1.82 -17.11
N ASP A 40 -5.09 -2.95 -17.60
CA ASP A 40 -5.36 -3.18 -19.01
C ASP A 40 -6.81 -2.85 -19.40
N LYS A 41 -7.00 -2.57 -20.69
CA LYS A 41 -8.33 -2.36 -21.23
C LYS A 41 -9.22 -3.60 -21.04
N GLY A 42 -10.35 -3.42 -20.37
CA GLY A 42 -11.33 -4.48 -20.10
C GLY A 42 -11.15 -5.15 -18.74
N GLU A 43 -10.19 -4.73 -17.96
CA GLU A 43 -10.11 -5.08 -16.54
C GLU A 43 -11.11 -4.28 -15.73
N LYS A 44 -11.59 -4.91 -14.65
CA LYS A 44 -12.65 -4.32 -13.84
C LYS A 44 -12.06 -3.36 -12.80
N PRO A 45 -12.37 -2.06 -12.85
CA PRO A 45 -11.99 -1.14 -11.79
C PRO A 45 -12.68 -1.50 -10.47
N MET A 46 -12.04 -1.15 -9.36
CA MET A 46 -12.57 -1.37 -8.02
C MET A 46 -12.78 -0.05 -7.29
N SER A 47 -14.04 0.28 -7.00
CA SER A 47 -14.44 1.44 -6.21
C SER A 47 -14.46 1.14 -4.72
N GLY A 48 -14.33 2.21 -3.90
CA GLY A 48 -14.47 2.11 -2.44
C GLY A 48 -13.27 1.46 -1.73
N VAL A 49 -12.16 1.21 -2.44
CA VAL A 49 -10.94 0.70 -1.82
C VAL A 49 -10.22 1.84 -1.12
N LYS A 50 -9.84 1.63 0.14
CA LYS A 50 -9.07 2.60 0.92
C LYS A 50 -7.61 2.61 0.47
N VAL A 51 -7.13 3.81 0.14
CA VAL A 51 -5.73 4.08 -0.21
C VAL A 51 -5.17 5.09 0.78
N SER A 52 -3.97 4.86 1.28
CA SER A 52 -3.35 5.70 2.31
C SER A 52 -1.85 5.89 2.08
N ASP A 53 -1.32 7.00 2.59
CA ASP A 53 0.11 7.30 2.72
C ASP A 53 0.61 7.22 4.18
N GLY A 54 -0.26 6.77 5.08
CA GLY A 54 -0.01 6.71 6.53
C GLY A 54 -0.59 7.89 7.31
N LEU A 55 -0.94 8.99 6.67
CA LEU A 55 -1.60 10.15 7.26
C LEU A 55 -2.99 10.38 6.64
N ASN A 56 -3.04 10.46 5.32
CA ASN A 56 -4.26 10.65 4.57
C ASN A 56 -4.86 9.30 4.16
N VAL A 57 -6.19 9.24 4.07
CA VAL A 57 -6.91 8.09 3.55
C VAL A 57 -7.95 8.58 2.57
N VAL A 58 -7.95 8.02 1.37
CA VAL A 58 -8.96 8.29 0.33
C VAL A 58 -9.63 6.98 -0.10
N GLU A 59 -10.76 7.09 -0.77
CA GLU A 59 -11.41 5.96 -1.42
C GLU A 59 -11.29 6.05 -2.94
N THR A 60 -11.17 4.90 -3.60
CA THR A 60 -11.22 4.87 -5.06
C THR A 60 -12.61 5.21 -5.59
N ALA A 61 -12.63 5.97 -6.67
CA ALA A 61 -13.83 6.35 -7.41
C ALA A 61 -14.44 5.14 -8.18
N ALA A 62 -15.56 5.38 -8.86
CA ALA A 62 -16.27 4.33 -9.62
C ALA A 62 -15.44 3.70 -10.74
N ASP A 63 -14.51 4.45 -11.31
CA ASP A 63 -13.54 3.99 -12.32
C ASP A 63 -12.25 3.40 -11.72
N GLY A 64 -12.22 3.18 -10.40
CA GLY A 64 -11.07 2.66 -9.67
C GLY A 64 -9.97 3.67 -9.41
N SER A 65 -10.08 4.90 -9.90
CA SER A 65 -9.07 5.93 -9.72
C SER A 65 -9.05 6.49 -8.30
N PHE A 66 -7.88 6.98 -7.89
CA PHE A 66 -7.74 7.76 -6.65
C PHE A 66 -6.76 8.93 -6.85
N THR A 67 -6.93 9.94 -6.03
CA THR A 67 -5.97 11.04 -5.86
C THR A 67 -5.73 11.23 -4.38
N LEU A 68 -4.51 10.98 -3.95
CA LEU A 68 -4.06 11.08 -2.57
C LEU A 68 -3.21 12.33 -2.41
N PRO A 69 -3.58 13.29 -1.55
CA PRO A 69 -2.75 14.47 -1.32
C PRO A 69 -1.47 14.04 -0.61
N GLY A 70 -0.31 14.47 -1.14
CA GLY A 70 0.97 14.18 -0.52
C GLY A 70 1.19 14.99 0.76
N HIS A 71 2.12 14.56 1.58
CA HIS A 71 2.60 15.29 2.76
C HIS A 71 4.11 15.10 2.94
N ALA A 72 4.74 15.91 3.80
CA ALA A 72 6.16 15.76 4.05
C ALA A 72 6.45 14.48 4.85
N GLY A 73 7.39 13.69 4.36
CA GLY A 73 7.88 12.49 5.06
C GLY A 73 7.19 11.19 4.67
N GLU A 74 6.23 11.22 3.75
CA GLU A 74 5.65 10.00 3.22
C GLU A 74 6.69 9.16 2.48
N ARG A 75 6.58 7.85 2.63
CA ARG A 75 7.52 6.90 2.02
C ARG A 75 6.83 5.82 1.21
N PHE A 76 5.57 5.56 1.50
CA PHE A 76 4.79 4.49 0.92
C PHE A 76 3.36 4.93 0.66
N ILE A 77 2.79 4.38 -0.40
CA ILE A 77 1.35 4.38 -0.67
C ILE A 77 0.87 2.93 -0.58
N PHE A 78 -0.22 2.69 0.13
CA PHE A 78 -0.72 1.34 0.35
C PHE A 78 -2.24 1.29 0.35
N ILE A 79 -2.78 0.10 0.13
CA ILE A 79 -4.21 -0.15 0.15
C ILE A 79 -4.60 -1.05 1.33
N THR A 80 -5.82 -0.88 1.82
CA THR A 80 -6.48 -1.91 2.61
C THR A 80 -7.12 -2.90 1.65
N THR A 81 -6.57 -4.10 1.56
CA THR A 81 -7.09 -5.13 0.65
C THR A 81 -8.53 -5.47 1.02
N PRO A 82 -9.49 -5.32 0.10
CA PRO A 82 -10.89 -5.59 0.38
C PRO A 82 -11.17 -7.09 0.56
N SER A 83 -12.20 -7.41 1.34
CA SER A 83 -12.64 -8.80 1.54
C SER A 83 -12.97 -9.47 0.20
N GLY A 84 -12.62 -10.73 0.06
CA GLY A 84 -12.79 -11.51 -1.17
C GLY A 84 -11.70 -11.29 -2.22
N TYR A 85 -10.65 -10.56 -1.88
CA TYR A 85 -9.53 -10.28 -2.79
C TYR A 85 -8.19 -10.44 -2.09
N LYS A 86 -7.16 -10.63 -2.88
CA LYS A 86 -5.74 -10.48 -2.49
C LYS A 86 -4.99 -9.68 -3.54
N THR A 87 -3.90 -9.08 -3.16
CA THR A 87 -3.02 -8.38 -4.11
C THR A 87 -2.29 -9.38 -4.99
N TYR A 88 -2.07 -9.02 -6.25
CA TYR A 88 -1.24 -9.82 -7.14
C TYR A 88 0.23 -9.81 -6.68
N ASN A 89 0.78 -8.61 -6.48
CA ASN A 89 2.17 -8.43 -6.03
C ASN A 89 2.23 -7.96 -4.58
N ARG A 90 1.99 -6.67 -4.38
CA ARG A 90 2.12 -5.99 -3.09
C ARG A 90 0.90 -5.12 -2.81
N HIS A 91 0.57 -4.97 -1.55
CA HIS A 91 -0.44 -4.02 -1.10
C HIS A 91 0.11 -2.61 -0.90
N TYR A 92 1.39 -2.37 -1.22
CA TYR A 92 2.05 -1.07 -1.09
C TYR A 92 3.02 -0.80 -2.24
N HIS A 93 3.24 0.49 -2.52
CA HIS A 93 4.31 1.01 -3.35
C HIS A 93 5.20 1.93 -2.53
N LYS A 94 6.52 1.86 -2.75
CA LYS A 94 7.43 2.88 -2.28
C LYS A 94 7.28 4.10 -3.17
N ILE A 95 7.23 5.29 -2.55
CA ILE A 95 7.16 6.54 -3.31
C ILE A 95 8.52 6.82 -3.96
N GLU A 96 8.50 7.05 -5.26
CA GLU A 96 9.68 7.36 -6.07
C GLU A 96 9.43 8.60 -6.93
N ASP A 97 10.45 9.46 -7.07
CA ASP A 97 10.35 10.81 -7.67
C ASP A 97 9.84 10.85 -9.12
N LYS A 98 9.82 9.74 -9.82
CA LYS A 98 9.45 9.68 -11.25
C LYS A 98 8.31 8.72 -11.54
N GLN A 99 7.66 8.19 -10.54
CA GLN A 99 6.54 7.28 -10.76
C GLN A 99 5.28 8.07 -11.14
N ALA A 100 4.73 7.78 -12.32
CA ALA A 100 3.58 8.50 -12.86
C ALA A 100 2.25 8.02 -12.25
N SER A 101 2.16 6.77 -11.82
CA SER A 101 0.96 6.14 -11.27
C SER A 101 1.30 5.07 -10.24
N TYR A 102 0.43 4.91 -9.24
CA TYR A 102 0.55 3.89 -8.19
C TYR A 102 -0.64 2.93 -8.28
N ASP A 103 -0.55 1.99 -9.21
CA ASP A 103 -1.65 1.08 -9.51
C ASP A 103 -1.58 -0.20 -8.68
N PHE A 104 -2.75 -0.73 -8.28
CA PHE A 104 -2.88 -1.93 -7.46
C PHE A 104 -3.77 -2.95 -8.14
N GLY A 105 -3.17 -4.04 -8.61
CA GLY A 105 -3.86 -5.20 -9.15
C GLY A 105 -4.32 -6.15 -8.05
N LEU A 106 -5.58 -6.51 -8.07
CA LEU A 106 -6.21 -7.44 -7.13
C LEU A 106 -6.70 -8.69 -7.85
N MET A 107 -6.68 -9.81 -7.14
CA MET A 107 -7.24 -11.07 -7.62
C MET A 107 -8.34 -11.52 -6.67
N PRO A 108 -9.41 -12.14 -7.17
CA PRO A 108 -10.38 -12.81 -6.31
C PRO A 108 -9.69 -13.85 -5.41
N TYR A 109 -10.08 -13.88 -4.16
CA TYR A 109 -9.56 -14.79 -3.16
C TYR A 109 -10.64 -15.08 -2.11
N ASP A 110 -10.91 -16.35 -1.88
CA ASP A 110 -11.93 -16.80 -0.95
C ASP A 110 -11.51 -16.72 0.54
N GLY A 111 -10.29 -16.27 0.79
CA GLY A 111 -9.75 -16.13 2.15
C GLY A 111 -9.36 -17.46 2.78
N GLY A 112 -9.30 -18.54 2.01
CA GLY A 112 -9.04 -19.88 2.53
C GLY A 112 -10.16 -20.39 3.44
N LEU A 113 -11.41 -19.97 3.16
CA LEU A 113 -12.57 -20.47 3.88
C LEU A 113 -12.75 -21.97 3.69
N GLY A 114 -12.96 -22.70 4.78
CA GLY A 114 -13.45 -24.07 4.74
C GLY A 114 -14.87 -24.14 4.15
N LYS A 115 -15.31 -25.34 3.78
CA LYS A 115 -16.66 -25.57 3.22
C LYS A 115 -17.79 -25.16 4.17
N ASP A 116 -17.51 -25.13 5.45
CA ASP A 116 -18.42 -24.71 6.53
C ASP A 116 -18.36 -23.21 6.83
N GLY A 117 -17.56 -22.45 6.08
CA GLY A 117 -17.34 -21.02 6.30
C GLY A 117 -16.39 -20.70 7.45
N SER A 118 -15.70 -21.70 8.03
CA SER A 118 -14.70 -21.50 9.07
C SER A 118 -13.31 -21.21 8.49
N HIS A 119 -12.46 -20.55 9.29
CA HIS A 119 -11.04 -20.41 9.01
C HIS A 119 -10.22 -21.17 10.03
N LYS A 120 -9.17 -21.86 9.56
CA LYS A 120 -8.03 -22.25 10.41
C LYS A 120 -6.93 -21.21 10.24
N TYR A 121 -6.26 -20.90 11.29
CA TYR A 121 -5.06 -20.06 11.25
C TYR A 121 -4.01 -20.61 12.21
N ILE A 122 -2.75 -20.24 11.96
CA ILE A 122 -1.64 -20.56 12.85
C ILE A 122 -1.27 -19.29 13.59
N HIS A 123 -1.16 -19.40 14.90
CA HIS A 123 -0.67 -18.35 15.76
C HIS A 123 0.72 -18.71 16.27
N ILE A 124 1.68 -17.84 16.00
CA ILE A 124 3.05 -17.95 16.49
C ILE A 124 3.48 -16.68 17.19
N ALA A 125 4.42 -16.80 18.11
CA ALA A 125 5.03 -15.69 18.83
C ALA A 125 6.46 -16.07 19.22
N ASP A 126 7.24 -15.10 19.66
CA ASP A 126 8.51 -15.31 20.38
C ASP A 126 9.51 -16.20 19.60
N THR A 127 9.61 -15.99 18.30
CA THR A 127 10.56 -16.74 17.46
C THR A 127 11.99 -16.30 17.68
N GLU A 128 12.20 -15.06 18.14
CA GLU A 128 13.46 -14.50 18.62
C GLU A 128 14.68 -14.83 17.75
N ILE A 129 14.52 -14.75 16.44
CA ILE A 129 15.55 -15.14 15.48
C ILE A 129 16.77 -14.23 15.58
N PHE A 130 17.88 -14.72 16.08
CA PHE A 130 19.14 -13.99 16.12
C PHE A 130 20.27 -14.64 15.31
N ASN A 131 20.16 -15.94 15.02
CA ASN A 131 21.01 -16.63 14.07
C ASN A 131 20.16 -17.49 13.15
N THR A 132 20.63 -17.67 11.93
CA THR A 132 19.87 -18.32 10.86
C THR A 132 20.21 -19.82 10.69
N LYS A 133 21.05 -20.34 11.57
CA LYS A 133 21.38 -21.78 11.56
C LYS A 133 20.12 -22.58 11.92
N ASN A 134 19.69 -23.44 11.02
CA ASN A 134 18.46 -24.24 11.11
C ASN A 134 17.16 -23.45 11.00
N HIS A 135 17.23 -22.17 10.64
CA HIS A 135 16.03 -21.35 10.50
C HIS A 135 15.17 -21.78 9.31
N ASP A 136 15.81 -22.17 8.20
CA ASP A 136 15.13 -22.68 7.02
C ASP A 136 14.30 -23.92 7.33
N GLU A 137 14.82 -24.83 8.16
CA GLU A 137 14.10 -26.01 8.58
C GLU A 137 12.85 -25.68 9.40
N TRP A 138 12.98 -24.75 10.35
CA TRP A 138 11.83 -24.29 11.15
C TRP A 138 10.75 -23.66 10.28
N VAL A 139 11.12 -22.77 9.36
CA VAL A 139 10.16 -22.10 8.47
C VAL A 139 9.47 -23.12 7.56
N ASN A 140 10.20 -24.05 6.97
CA ASN A 140 9.64 -25.10 6.14
C ASN A 140 8.63 -25.94 6.94
N ASN A 141 8.96 -26.33 8.17
CA ASN A 141 8.06 -27.07 9.05
C ASN A 141 6.76 -26.29 9.33
N VAL A 142 6.85 -24.98 9.62
CA VAL A 142 5.67 -24.13 9.82
C VAL A 142 4.83 -24.04 8.56
N ARG A 143 5.46 -23.84 7.40
CA ARG A 143 4.77 -23.78 6.10
C ARG A 143 4.08 -25.08 5.74
N ASP A 144 4.77 -26.19 5.91
CA ASP A 144 4.23 -27.52 5.63
C ASP A 144 3.08 -27.86 6.57
N TYR A 145 3.19 -27.51 7.84
CA TYR A 145 2.10 -27.66 8.78
C TYR A 145 0.90 -26.79 8.39
N ALA A 146 1.13 -25.52 8.05
CA ALA A 146 0.08 -24.61 7.61
C ALA A 146 -0.63 -25.13 6.36
N ALA A 147 0.13 -25.67 5.39
CA ALA A 147 -0.44 -26.23 4.17
C ALA A 147 -1.25 -27.50 4.45
N ASN A 148 -0.74 -28.42 5.27
CA ASN A 148 -1.41 -29.66 5.63
C ASN A 148 -2.74 -29.42 6.41
N GLU A 149 -2.74 -28.41 7.29
CA GLU A 149 -3.92 -27.98 8.03
C GLU A 149 -4.88 -27.12 7.23
N HIS A 150 -4.52 -26.75 6.00
CA HIS A 150 -5.25 -25.77 5.18
C HIS A 150 -5.48 -24.45 5.90
N ALA A 151 -4.45 -23.95 6.59
CA ALA A 151 -4.52 -22.67 7.29
C ALA A 151 -4.65 -21.51 6.29
N ALA A 152 -5.60 -20.60 6.56
CA ALA A 152 -5.85 -19.45 5.70
C ALA A 152 -4.73 -18.40 5.80
N PHE A 153 -4.13 -18.27 6.99
CA PHE A 153 -3.05 -17.31 7.25
C PHE A 153 -2.29 -17.70 8.53
N ILE A 154 -1.17 -17.02 8.72
CA ILE A 154 -0.35 -17.11 9.95
C ILE A 154 -0.37 -15.73 10.61
N ILE A 155 -0.64 -15.69 11.92
CA ILE A 155 -0.49 -14.50 12.75
C ILE A 155 0.78 -14.64 13.58
N HIS A 156 1.64 -13.62 13.51
CA HIS A 156 2.78 -13.50 14.40
C HIS A 156 2.58 -12.31 15.34
N THR A 157 2.56 -12.54 16.64
CA THR A 157 2.18 -11.53 17.65
C THR A 157 3.35 -10.85 18.33
N GLY A 158 4.54 -11.02 17.84
CA GLY A 158 5.71 -10.26 18.30
C GLY A 158 6.92 -11.11 18.60
N ASP A 159 7.98 -10.41 19.02
CA ASP A 159 9.32 -10.97 19.27
C ASP A 159 9.83 -11.85 18.12
N ILE A 160 9.68 -11.29 16.90
CA ILE A 160 9.96 -12.00 15.66
C ILE A 160 11.43 -12.31 15.53
N CYS A 161 12.29 -11.29 15.65
CA CYS A 161 13.73 -11.45 15.45
C CYS A 161 14.52 -10.31 16.08
N TYR A 162 15.78 -10.60 16.36
CA TYR A 162 16.79 -9.58 16.58
C TYR A 162 17.21 -8.93 15.26
N GLU A 163 17.84 -7.75 15.32
CA GLU A 163 18.25 -7.01 14.13
C GLU A 163 19.00 -7.85 13.08
N LYS A 164 19.88 -8.76 13.54
CA LYS A 164 20.64 -9.65 12.65
C LYS A 164 19.77 -10.68 11.94
N GLY A 165 18.66 -11.08 12.54
CA GLY A 165 17.72 -12.06 11.97
C GLY A 165 16.70 -11.48 11.03
N LEU A 166 16.51 -10.15 11.03
CA LEU A 166 15.43 -9.50 10.27
C LEU A 166 15.49 -9.78 8.75
N LYS A 167 16.67 -9.73 8.17
CA LYS A 167 16.84 -9.97 6.72
C LYS A 167 16.44 -11.39 6.32
N GLU A 168 16.81 -12.37 7.13
CA GLU A 168 16.46 -13.77 6.88
C GLU A 168 14.97 -14.00 7.10
N HIS A 169 14.40 -13.42 8.16
CA HIS A 169 12.97 -13.50 8.40
C HIS A 169 12.16 -12.92 7.23
N ILE A 170 12.49 -11.73 6.74
CA ILE A 170 11.83 -11.13 5.57
C ILE A 170 11.94 -12.02 4.33
N LYS A 171 13.10 -12.63 4.11
CA LYS A 171 13.33 -13.54 2.98
C LYS A 171 12.47 -14.81 3.04
N LEU A 172 12.18 -15.28 4.24
CA LEU A 172 11.43 -16.51 4.47
C LEU A 172 9.91 -16.30 4.48
N MET A 173 9.45 -15.08 4.75
CA MET A 173 8.03 -14.72 4.77
C MET A 173 7.51 -14.25 3.40
N ASN A 174 8.37 -14.10 2.41
CA ASN A 174 8.03 -13.81 1.02
C ASN A 174 8.13 -15.11 0.20
#